data_627c1c84b96f626610689b04751390f8
#
_entry.id   627c1c84b96f626610689b04751390f8
#
_cell.length_a   1.000
_cell.length_b   1.000
_cell.length_c   1.000
_cell.angle_alpha   90.00
_cell.angle_beta   90.00
_cell.angle_gamma   90.00
#
_symmetry.space_group_name_H-M   'P 1'
#
loop_
_entity.id
_entity.type
_entity.pdbx_description
1 polymer ?
#
loop_
_entity_poly.entity_id
_entity_poly.type
_entity_poly.pdbx_seq_one_letter_code
_entity_poly.pdbx_strand_id
1 'polypeptide(L)'
;MKTLPAPAPLPTARAPRLRRLCTLGALLAAGLAASPAARPEAAKPVCATALAPEAVVSRLNETRSRGAICHRSGAAAVAAPLRWSPSLAAVAAAQSRAMAELNQMGHRDGQNRGLQERLTAMGYRFSAAAENVAVGYVSLEAVVDAWLDSESHCDNLMNAKVLELGLACNDSAVAGGDPGEGRYWTLVLGAPPRR
;
A
#
# COMPACT_ATOMS: atom_id res chain seq x y z
N MET A 1 13.30 18.34 45.91
CA MET A 1 12.99 17.09 45.22
C MET A 1 12.28 16.18 46.22
N LYS A 2 10.98 16.00 46.12
CA LYS A 2 10.18 15.12 46.99
C LYS A 2 9.89 13.86 46.20
N THR A 3 10.40 12.74 46.65
CA THR A 3 10.13 11.39 46.13
C THR A 3 8.73 10.92 46.52
N LEU A 4 7.94 10.50 45.57
CA LEU A 4 6.61 9.88 45.77
C LEU A 4 6.79 8.41 46.20
N PRO A 5 5.97 7.90 47.15
CA PRO A 5 6.04 6.50 47.57
C PRO A 5 5.34 5.56 46.57
N ALA A 6 5.85 4.33 46.52
CA ALA A 6 5.36 3.25 45.67
C ALA A 6 3.98 2.74 46.08
N PRO A 7 3.15 2.25 45.13
CA PRO A 7 1.81 1.72 45.43
C PRO A 7 1.86 0.33 46.09
N ALA A 8 0.91 0.09 46.99
CA ALA A 8 0.76 -1.16 47.75
C ALA A 8 0.21 -2.33 46.90
N PRO A 9 0.57 -3.58 47.22
CA PRO A 9 0.09 -4.75 46.49
C PRO A 9 -1.39 -5.07 46.79
N LEU A 10 -2.08 -5.52 45.73
CA LEU A 10 -3.49 -5.93 45.77
C LEU A 10 -3.66 -7.30 46.48
N PRO A 11 -4.80 -7.55 47.15
CA PRO A 11 -5.05 -8.79 47.87
C PRO A 11 -5.40 -9.93 46.92
N THR A 12 -4.81 -11.11 47.16
CA THR A 12 -5.09 -12.35 46.41
C THR A 12 -6.43 -12.94 46.87
N ALA A 13 -7.36 -13.07 45.92
CA ALA A 13 -8.63 -13.73 46.16
C ALA A 13 -8.46 -15.25 46.21
N ARG A 14 -8.88 -15.85 47.34
CA ARG A 14 -8.91 -17.30 47.61
C ARG A 14 -10.11 -17.92 46.89
N ALA A 15 -9.88 -18.89 45.99
CA ALA A 15 -10.94 -19.65 45.31
C ALA A 15 -11.64 -20.66 46.28
N PRO A 16 -12.95 -20.83 46.20
CA PRO A 16 -13.67 -21.83 47.01
C PRO A 16 -13.50 -23.25 46.43
N ARG A 17 -13.23 -24.21 47.33
CA ARG A 17 -13.17 -25.63 47.00
C ARG A 17 -14.61 -26.18 46.83
N LEU A 18 -14.97 -26.55 45.61
CA LEU A 18 -16.22 -27.29 45.34
C LEU A 18 -16.02 -28.79 45.53
N ARG A 19 -16.83 -29.40 46.40
CA ARG A 19 -16.86 -30.84 46.67
C ARG A 19 -17.47 -31.57 45.47
N ARG A 20 -16.76 -32.65 45.05
CA ARG A 20 -17.24 -33.57 44.00
C ARG A 20 -18.40 -34.44 44.59
N LEU A 21 -19.57 -34.39 43.98
CA LEU A 21 -20.57 -35.44 44.04
C LEU A 21 -20.48 -36.26 42.77
N CYS A 22 -20.14 -37.56 42.90
CA CYS A 22 -20.24 -38.51 41.80
C CYS A 22 -21.69 -38.93 41.64
N THR A 23 -22.29 -38.67 40.50
CA THR A 23 -23.50 -39.36 40.03
C THR A 23 -23.18 -39.94 38.65
N LEU A 24 -23.16 -41.28 38.55
CA LEU A 24 -23.15 -42.00 37.30
C LEU A 24 -24.45 -41.74 36.55
N GLY A 25 -24.36 -41.05 35.41
CA GLY A 25 -25.43 -40.94 34.42
C GLY A 25 -24.83 -41.25 33.06
N ALA A 26 -25.15 -42.44 32.51
CA ALA A 26 -24.80 -42.76 31.13
C ALA A 26 -25.65 -41.94 30.20
N LEU A 27 -25.04 -40.99 29.49
CA LEU A 27 -25.66 -40.23 28.40
C LEU A 27 -24.97 -40.60 27.11
N LEU A 28 -25.73 -41.16 26.19
CA LEU A 28 -25.34 -41.35 24.78
C LEU A 28 -24.97 -39.98 24.19
N ALA A 29 -23.69 -39.76 23.95
CA ALA A 29 -23.22 -38.61 23.20
C ALA A 29 -23.42 -38.88 21.70
N ALA A 30 -24.47 -38.31 21.12
CA ALA A 30 -24.54 -38.11 19.67
C ALA A 30 -23.47 -37.11 19.28
N GLY A 31 -22.40 -37.58 18.66
CA GLY A 31 -21.32 -36.75 18.16
C GLY A 31 -21.81 -35.87 17.01
N LEU A 32 -22.13 -34.61 17.27
CA LEU A 32 -22.16 -33.57 16.23
C LEU A 32 -20.70 -33.31 15.81
N ALA A 33 -20.34 -33.90 14.69
CA ALA A 33 -19.09 -33.52 14.00
C ALA A 33 -19.20 -32.03 13.57
N ALA A 34 -18.62 -31.16 14.36
CA ALA A 34 -18.44 -29.76 13.95
C ALA A 34 -17.50 -29.76 12.74
N SER A 35 -18.04 -29.44 11.55
CA SER A 35 -17.22 -29.16 10.37
C SER A 35 -16.22 -28.05 10.72
N PRO A 36 -14.91 -28.22 10.42
CA PRO A 36 -13.97 -27.14 10.62
C PRO A 36 -14.40 -25.96 9.74
N ALA A 37 -14.71 -24.83 10.36
CA ALA A 37 -14.94 -23.59 9.64
C ALA A 37 -13.73 -23.32 8.76
N ALA A 38 -13.95 -23.21 7.44
CA ALA A 38 -12.90 -22.88 6.50
C ALA A 38 -12.25 -21.57 6.96
N ARG A 39 -10.97 -21.64 7.32
CA ARG A 39 -10.18 -20.44 7.56
C ARG A 39 -10.25 -19.59 6.30
N PRO A 40 -10.56 -18.28 6.39
CA PRO A 40 -10.47 -17.42 5.22
C PRO A 40 -9.04 -17.54 4.69
N GLU A 41 -8.92 -17.97 3.44
CA GLU A 41 -7.64 -18.03 2.72
C GLU A 41 -7.06 -16.62 2.78
N ALA A 42 -5.88 -16.49 3.38
CA ALA A 42 -5.20 -15.21 3.47
C ALA A 42 -5.02 -14.68 2.04
N ALA A 43 -5.63 -13.54 1.74
CA ALA A 43 -5.54 -12.92 0.43
C ALA A 43 -4.06 -12.83 0.05
N LYS A 44 -3.71 -13.39 -1.13
CA LYS A 44 -2.32 -13.33 -1.64
C LYS A 44 -1.87 -11.87 -1.65
N PRO A 45 -0.63 -11.58 -1.21
CA PRO A 45 -0.14 -10.21 -1.19
C PRO A 45 -0.26 -9.59 -2.59
N VAL A 46 -0.88 -8.41 -2.67
CA VAL A 46 -1.21 -7.72 -3.95
C VAL A 46 0.02 -7.53 -4.83
N CYS A 47 1.20 -7.35 -4.23
CA CYS A 47 2.46 -7.22 -4.99
C CYS A 47 3.00 -8.55 -5.52
N ALA A 48 2.56 -9.70 -5.01
CA ALA A 48 2.95 -11.03 -5.50
C ALA A 48 2.16 -11.43 -6.77
N THR A 49 0.99 -10.85 -6.99
CA THR A 49 0.25 -10.90 -8.26
C THR A 49 0.55 -9.62 -9.00
N ALA A 50 1.18 -9.72 -10.18
CA ALA A 50 1.42 -8.56 -11.03
C ALA A 50 0.11 -7.76 -11.17
N LEU A 51 0.15 -6.46 -10.80
CA LEU A 51 -0.97 -5.56 -10.98
C LEU A 51 -1.33 -5.56 -12.47
N ALA A 52 -2.55 -5.94 -12.81
CA ALA A 52 -3.00 -5.93 -14.19
C ALA A 52 -2.95 -4.48 -14.72
N PRO A 53 -2.20 -4.21 -15.81
CA PRO A 53 -2.07 -2.86 -16.36
C PRO A 53 -3.41 -2.19 -16.62
N GLU A 54 -4.39 -2.96 -17.07
CA GLU A 54 -5.76 -2.50 -17.39
C GLU A 54 -6.49 -2.00 -16.15
N ALA A 55 -6.35 -2.69 -15.01
CA ALA A 55 -6.97 -2.28 -13.74
C ALA A 55 -6.35 -0.97 -13.23
N VAL A 56 -5.02 -0.85 -13.33
CA VAL A 56 -4.30 0.38 -12.94
C VAL A 56 -4.73 1.56 -13.81
N VAL A 57 -4.72 1.36 -15.14
CA VAL A 57 -5.14 2.39 -16.11
C VAL A 57 -6.58 2.82 -15.86
N SER A 58 -7.49 1.86 -15.66
CA SER A 58 -8.91 2.13 -15.39
C SER A 58 -9.08 2.97 -14.13
N ARG A 59 -8.46 2.55 -13.01
CA ARG A 59 -8.58 3.25 -11.71
C ARG A 59 -8.08 4.69 -11.79
N LEU A 60 -6.92 4.92 -12.41
CA LEU A 60 -6.35 6.27 -12.51
C LEU A 60 -7.13 7.15 -13.50
N ASN A 61 -7.60 6.60 -14.61
CA ASN A 61 -8.39 7.35 -15.59
C ASN A 61 -9.79 7.69 -15.07
N GLU A 62 -10.40 6.84 -14.26
CA GLU A 62 -11.63 7.16 -13.55
C GLU A 62 -11.44 8.37 -12.64
N THR A 63 -10.36 8.41 -11.85
CA THR A 63 -10.01 9.56 -11.03
C THR A 63 -9.84 10.83 -11.87
N ARG A 64 -9.07 10.76 -12.94
CA ARG A 64 -8.78 11.90 -13.81
C ARG A 64 -10.02 12.43 -14.56
N SER A 65 -10.94 11.55 -14.93
CA SER A 65 -12.17 11.91 -15.61
C SER A 65 -13.20 12.59 -14.70
N ARG A 66 -13.24 12.20 -13.42
CA ARG A 66 -14.11 12.84 -12.41
C ARG A 66 -13.61 14.22 -12.00
N GLY A 67 -12.30 14.47 -12.19
CA GLY A 67 -11.63 15.62 -11.60
C GLY A 67 -11.43 15.44 -10.09
N ALA A 68 -10.34 15.95 -9.56
CA ALA A 68 -10.07 16.00 -8.14
C ALA A 68 -9.72 17.43 -7.72
N ILE A 69 -10.13 17.82 -6.52
CA ILE A 69 -9.73 19.07 -5.90
C ILE A 69 -8.49 18.78 -5.06
N CYS A 70 -7.34 19.12 -5.58
CA CYS A 70 -6.09 19.11 -4.83
C CYS A 70 -6.04 20.37 -3.97
N HIS A 71 -5.84 20.25 -2.67
CA HIS A 71 -6.16 21.23 -1.61
C HIS A 71 -5.81 22.71 -1.87
N ARG A 72 -4.81 23.03 -2.65
CA ARG A 72 -4.41 24.44 -2.90
C ARG A 72 -4.60 24.90 -4.33
N SER A 73 -4.72 24.01 -5.27
CA SER A 73 -4.80 24.36 -6.69
C SER A 73 -6.23 24.67 -7.17
N GLY A 74 -7.23 24.53 -6.29
CA GLY A 74 -8.64 24.67 -6.68
C GLY A 74 -9.15 23.45 -7.43
N ALA A 75 -10.35 23.54 -8.06
CA ALA A 75 -10.90 22.44 -8.85
C ALA A 75 -9.94 22.10 -10.00
N ALA A 76 -9.34 20.92 -9.96
CA ALA A 76 -8.53 20.45 -11.08
C ALA A 76 -9.44 20.26 -12.30
N ALA A 77 -9.05 20.81 -13.44
CA ALA A 77 -9.70 20.50 -14.69
C ALA A 77 -9.61 19.00 -14.96
N VAL A 78 -10.64 18.42 -15.54
CA VAL A 78 -10.63 17.03 -16.04
C VAL A 78 -9.39 16.84 -16.91
N ALA A 79 -8.56 15.85 -16.58
CA ALA A 79 -7.31 15.59 -17.27
C ALA A 79 -7.48 14.47 -18.30
N ALA A 80 -6.72 14.55 -19.41
CA ALA A 80 -6.73 13.54 -20.45
C ALA A 80 -6.37 12.15 -19.88
N PRO A 81 -6.93 11.06 -20.45
CA PRO A 81 -6.63 9.72 -19.98
C PRO A 81 -5.16 9.35 -20.21
N LEU A 82 -4.62 8.58 -19.28
CA LEU A 82 -3.27 8.02 -19.32
C LEU A 82 -3.27 6.67 -20.04
N ARG A 83 -2.14 6.32 -20.63
CA ARG A 83 -1.86 5.01 -21.21
C ARG A 83 -0.77 4.30 -20.41
N TRP A 84 -0.84 2.99 -20.37
CA TRP A 84 0.22 2.18 -19.78
C TRP A 84 1.51 2.29 -20.59
N SER A 85 2.63 2.45 -19.89
CA SER A 85 3.98 2.45 -20.47
C SER A 85 4.82 1.37 -19.77
N PRO A 86 5.23 0.30 -20.49
CA PRO A 86 6.12 -0.73 -19.93
C PRO A 86 7.44 -0.14 -19.40
N SER A 87 7.96 0.89 -20.07
CA SER A 87 9.20 1.57 -19.63
C SER A 87 9.01 2.28 -18.29
N LEU A 88 7.90 3.02 -18.11
CA LEU A 88 7.59 3.67 -16.83
C LEU A 88 7.30 2.64 -15.75
N ALA A 89 6.63 1.54 -16.07
CA ALA A 89 6.40 0.44 -15.14
C ALA A 89 7.71 -0.21 -14.66
N ALA A 90 8.69 -0.37 -15.56
CA ALA A 90 10.01 -0.88 -15.19
C ALA A 90 10.77 0.08 -14.25
N VAL A 91 10.67 1.41 -14.49
CA VAL A 91 11.25 2.43 -13.58
C VAL A 91 10.54 2.39 -12.23
N ALA A 92 9.22 2.28 -12.21
CA ALA A 92 8.43 2.16 -10.97
C ALA A 92 8.81 0.88 -10.19
N ALA A 93 8.97 -0.25 -10.88
CA ALA A 93 9.35 -1.52 -10.26
C ALA A 93 10.77 -1.47 -9.66
N ALA A 94 11.71 -0.82 -10.33
CA ALA A 94 13.06 -0.63 -9.81
C ALA A 94 13.04 0.23 -8.53
N GLN A 95 12.26 1.33 -8.51
CA GLN A 95 12.16 2.21 -7.35
C GLN A 95 11.45 1.54 -6.16
N SER A 96 10.29 0.91 -6.40
CA SER A 96 9.58 0.23 -5.30
C SER A 96 10.42 -0.90 -4.70
N ARG A 97 11.21 -1.62 -5.51
CA ARG A 97 12.16 -2.62 -5.04
C ARG A 97 13.28 -1.99 -4.22
N ALA A 98 13.90 -0.91 -4.68
CA ALA A 98 14.95 -0.23 -3.94
C ALA A 98 14.47 0.27 -2.57
N MET A 99 13.26 0.82 -2.50
CA MET A 99 12.63 1.22 -1.22
C MET A 99 12.39 0.01 -0.30
N ALA A 100 11.92 -1.11 -0.85
CA ALA A 100 11.67 -2.34 -0.08
C ALA A 100 12.97 -2.96 0.46
N GLU A 101 14.03 -2.98 -0.34
CA GLU A 101 15.36 -3.48 0.05
C GLU A 101 16.01 -2.61 1.12
N LEU A 102 15.89 -1.28 1.01
CA LEU A 102 16.41 -0.33 1.97
C LEU A 102 15.51 -0.15 3.20
N ASN A 103 14.28 -0.70 3.16
CA ASN A 103 13.22 -0.45 4.13
C ASN A 103 13.01 1.06 4.38
N GLN A 104 13.09 1.86 3.33
CA GLN A 104 13.03 3.32 3.38
C GLN A 104 12.25 3.89 2.20
N MET A 105 11.20 4.68 2.47
CA MET A 105 10.45 5.41 1.45
C MET A 105 11.23 6.64 0.99
N GLY A 106 11.26 6.88 -0.32
CA GLY A 106 11.92 8.06 -0.89
C GLY A 106 11.90 8.10 -2.42
N HIS A 107 12.36 9.22 -2.97
CA HIS A 107 12.42 9.48 -4.41
C HIS A 107 13.81 9.19 -5.03
N ARG A 108 14.72 8.66 -4.23
CA ARG A 108 16.06 8.25 -4.68
C ARG A 108 16.23 6.75 -4.49
N ASP A 109 16.84 6.10 -5.46
CA ASP A 109 17.16 4.68 -5.39
C ASP A 109 18.45 4.41 -4.57
N GLY A 110 18.83 3.14 -4.44
CA GLY A 110 20.03 2.73 -3.71
C GLY A 110 21.35 3.27 -4.26
N GLN A 111 21.33 3.87 -5.47
CA GLN A 111 22.48 4.55 -6.09
C GLN A 111 22.34 6.08 -6.02
N ASN A 112 21.43 6.57 -5.20
CA ASN A 112 21.11 7.98 -5.01
C ASN A 112 20.60 8.69 -6.29
N ARG A 113 20.05 7.94 -7.27
CA ARG A 113 19.50 8.48 -8.51
C ARG A 113 18.05 8.92 -8.29
N GLY A 114 17.72 10.14 -8.72
CA GLY A 114 16.36 10.65 -8.78
C GLY A 114 15.59 10.14 -10.00
N LEU A 115 14.30 10.54 -10.13
CA LEU A 115 13.43 10.11 -11.21
C LEU A 115 14.02 10.38 -12.61
N GLN A 116 14.54 11.57 -12.86
CA GLN A 116 15.07 11.95 -14.17
C GLN A 116 16.26 11.06 -14.60
N GLU A 117 17.15 10.77 -13.68
CA GLU A 117 18.31 9.91 -13.90
C GLU A 117 17.88 8.47 -14.20
N ARG A 118 16.88 7.96 -13.47
CA ARG A 118 16.32 6.61 -13.68
C ARG A 118 15.60 6.50 -15.03
N LEU A 119 14.82 7.53 -15.42
CA LEU A 119 14.17 7.59 -16.73
C LEU A 119 15.19 7.62 -17.88
N THR A 120 16.23 8.44 -17.74
CA THR A 120 17.32 8.55 -18.73
C THR A 120 18.07 7.23 -18.87
N ALA A 121 18.40 6.57 -17.76
CA ALA A 121 19.07 5.26 -17.76
C ALA A 121 18.23 4.17 -18.44
N MET A 122 16.89 4.28 -18.36
CA MET A 122 15.94 3.38 -19.05
C MET A 122 15.74 3.75 -20.53
N GLY A 123 16.36 4.83 -21.02
CA GLY A 123 16.16 5.32 -22.38
C GLY A 123 14.81 6.01 -22.62
N TYR A 124 14.05 6.31 -21.55
CA TYR A 124 12.78 7.01 -21.69
C TYR A 124 13.00 8.52 -21.82
N ARG A 125 12.73 9.04 -23.03
CA ARG A 125 12.78 10.50 -23.30
C ARG A 125 11.47 11.13 -22.88
N PHE A 126 11.52 12.24 -22.15
CA PHE A 126 10.33 12.89 -21.61
C PHE A 126 10.35 14.42 -21.76
N SER A 127 9.17 15.00 -21.91
CA SER A 127 8.92 16.45 -21.81
C SER A 127 8.31 16.81 -20.45
N ALA A 128 7.67 15.85 -19.79
CA ALA A 128 7.15 15.97 -18.44
C ALA A 128 7.30 14.61 -17.74
N ALA A 129 7.60 14.63 -16.44
CA ALA A 129 7.62 13.44 -15.60
C ALA A 129 7.26 13.82 -14.15
N ALA A 130 6.61 12.89 -13.45
CA ALA A 130 6.29 13.00 -12.03
C ALA A 130 6.32 11.61 -11.38
N GLU A 131 6.47 11.57 -10.07
CA GLU A 131 6.49 10.34 -9.29
C GLU A 131 5.70 10.49 -8.01
N ASN A 132 4.88 9.50 -7.70
CA ASN A 132 4.28 9.32 -6.39
C ASN A 132 4.84 8.03 -5.77
N VAL A 133 5.25 8.12 -4.51
CA VAL A 133 5.66 6.97 -3.71
C VAL A 133 4.79 6.87 -2.46
N ALA A 134 4.64 5.66 -1.94
CA ALA A 134 3.92 5.41 -0.70
C ALA A 134 4.39 4.11 -0.04
N VAL A 135 4.08 3.94 1.24
CA VAL A 135 4.33 2.72 2.02
C VAL A 135 3.13 2.40 2.91
N GLY A 136 2.86 1.11 3.13
CA GLY A 136 1.86 0.66 4.10
C GLY A 136 0.45 0.46 3.56
N TYR A 137 0.18 0.66 2.28
CA TYR A 137 -1.15 0.50 1.69
C TYR A 137 -1.36 -0.90 1.14
N VAL A 138 -2.49 -1.51 1.48
CA VAL A 138 -2.80 -2.91 1.17
C VAL A 138 -3.32 -3.16 -0.24
N SER A 139 -3.83 -2.11 -0.93
CA SER A 139 -4.44 -2.24 -2.26
C SER A 139 -4.15 -1.03 -3.15
N LEU A 140 -4.43 -1.19 -4.45
CA LEU A 140 -4.37 -0.12 -5.44
C LEU A 140 -5.31 1.02 -5.10
N GLU A 141 -6.53 0.70 -4.68
CA GLU A 141 -7.55 1.67 -4.30
C GLU A 141 -7.06 2.52 -3.13
N ALA A 142 -6.59 1.86 -2.06
CA ALA A 142 -6.12 2.53 -0.85
C ALA A 142 -4.94 3.49 -1.12
N VAL A 143 -3.97 3.08 -1.94
CA VAL A 143 -2.82 3.94 -2.24
C VAL A 143 -3.20 5.11 -3.15
N VAL A 144 -4.11 4.90 -4.12
CA VAL A 144 -4.58 5.99 -5.00
C VAL A 144 -5.40 7.01 -4.21
N ASP A 145 -6.27 6.54 -3.30
CA ASP A 145 -7.05 7.43 -2.43
C ASP A 145 -6.12 8.25 -1.51
N ALA A 146 -5.11 7.64 -0.92
CA ALA A 146 -4.11 8.35 -0.11
C ALA A 146 -3.31 9.38 -0.92
N TRP A 147 -2.98 9.10 -2.18
CA TRP A 147 -2.34 10.09 -3.05
C TRP A 147 -3.28 11.25 -3.40
N LEU A 148 -4.58 11.01 -3.51
CA LEU A 148 -5.57 12.07 -3.73
C LEU A 148 -5.72 12.99 -2.53
N ASP A 149 -5.58 12.46 -1.32
CA ASP A 149 -5.64 13.22 -0.06
C ASP A 149 -4.36 14.04 0.21
N SER A 150 -3.29 13.82 -0.55
CA SER A 150 -2.02 14.54 -0.44
C SER A 150 -1.85 15.54 -1.58
N GLU A 151 -1.72 16.82 -1.26
CA GLU A 151 -1.68 17.92 -2.23
C GLU A 151 -0.70 17.67 -3.40
N SER A 152 0.57 17.40 -3.11
CA SER A 152 1.60 17.20 -4.13
C SER A 152 1.38 15.94 -4.98
N HIS A 153 0.90 14.87 -4.36
CA HIS A 153 0.60 13.62 -5.07
C HIS A 153 -0.66 13.75 -5.92
N CYS A 154 -1.67 14.47 -5.43
CA CYS A 154 -2.88 14.81 -6.17
C CYS A 154 -2.54 15.66 -7.40
N ASP A 155 -1.70 16.68 -7.26
CA ASP A 155 -1.24 17.51 -8.38
C ASP A 155 -0.53 16.68 -9.46
N ASN A 156 0.28 15.70 -9.07
CA ASN A 156 0.89 14.76 -10.00
C ASN A 156 -0.15 13.91 -10.74
N LEU A 157 -1.13 13.34 -10.00
CA LEU A 157 -2.21 12.54 -10.57
C LEU A 157 -3.08 13.33 -11.56
N MET A 158 -3.33 14.60 -11.27
CA MET A 158 -4.17 15.49 -12.08
C MET A 158 -3.39 16.32 -13.10
N ASN A 159 -2.07 16.12 -13.22
CA ASN A 159 -1.22 16.84 -14.16
C ASN A 159 -1.65 16.59 -15.61
N ALA A 160 -2.10 17.63 -16.30
CA ALA A 160 -2.55 17.55 -17.69
C ALA A 160 -1.39 17.38 -18.70
N LYS A 161 -0.14 17.56 -18.26
CA LYS A 161 1.05 17.41 -19.14
C LYS A 161 1.50 15.97 -19.29
N VAL A 162 1.10 15.05 -18.40
CA VAL A 162 1.47 13.64 -18.48
C VAL A 162 0.44 12.84 -19.29
N LEU A 163 0.93 11.86 -20.05
CA LEU A 163 0.12 11.07 -20.98
C LEU A 163 0.27 9.55 -20.76
N GLU A 164 1.28 9.16 -20.01
CA GLU A 164 1.64 7.76 -19.77
C GLU A 164 1.86 7.51 -18.29
N LEU A 165 1.65 6.27 -17.88
CA LEU A 165 1.86 5.81 -16.52
C LEU A 165 2.54 4.45 -16.47
N GLY A 166 3.25 4.20 -15.37
CA GLY A 166 3.66 2.88 -14.93
C GLY A 166 3.57 2.81 -13.41
N LEU A 167 3.06 1.72 -12.87
CA LEU A 167 2.90 1.52 -11.44
C LEU A 167 3.46 0.15 -11.05
N ALA A 168 4.11 0.10 -9.90
CA ALA A 168 4.56 -1.14 -9.29
C ALA A 168 4.55 -1.05 -7.76
N CYS A 169 4.56 -2.21 -7.11
CA CYS A 169 4.83 -2.31 -5.69
C CYS A 169 5.76 -3.48 -5.36
N ASN A 170 6.43 -3.39 -4.23
CA ASN A 170 7.26 -4.46 -3.67
C ASN A 170 7.10 -4.49 -2.15
N ASP A 171 7.03 -5.70 -1.59
CA ASP A 171 6.98 -5.91 -0.16
C ASP A 171 8.41 -6.01 0.40
N SER A 172 8.69 -5.34 1.53
CA SER A 172 9.96 -5.50 2.27
C SER A 172 9.99 -6.85 2.95
N ALA A 173 11.13 -7.53 2.88
CA ALA A 173 11.37 -8.76 3.63
C ALA A 173 11.54 -8.53 5.14
N VAL A 174 11.75 -7.29 5.56
CA VAL A 174 12.04 -6.89 6.95
C VAL A 174 10.76 -6.47 7.69
N ALA A 175 9.72 -6.08 6.97
CA ALA A 175 8.45 -5.70 7.57
C ALA A 175 7.76 -6.95 8.15
N GLY A 176 7.53 -6.93 9.43
CA GLY A 176 6.88 -8.04 10.13
C GLY A 176 5.51 -7.64 10.61
N GLY A 177 4.49 -8.40 10.28
CA GLY A 177 3.26 -8.43 11.04
C GLY A 177 2.00 -8.11 10.25
N ASP A 178 1.67 -6.87 9.99
CA ASP A 178 0.38 -6.52 9.41
C ASP A 178 0.38 -6.53 7.87
N PRO A 179 -0.74 -6.95 7.23
CA PRO A 179 -0.88 -6.90 5.78
C PRO A 179 -0.64 -5.48 5.25
N GLY A 180 0.36 -5.32 4.38
CA GLY A 180 0.72 -4.04 3.78
C GLY A 180 1.81 -3.27 4.52
N GLU A 181 2.15 -3.62 5.77
CA GLU A 181 3.31 -3.07 6.44
C GLU A 181 4.56 -3.40 5.61
N GLY A 182 5.37 -2.35 5.29
CA GLY A 182 6.52 -2.51 4.42
C GLY A 182 6.21 -2.74 2.94
N ARG A 183 4.97 -2.53 2.48
CA ARG A 183 4.62 -2.52 1.07
C ARG A 183 4.92 -1.16 0.46
N TYR A 184 5.85 -1.13 -0.47
CA TYR A 184 6.32 0.09 -1.12
C TYR A 184 5.72 0.23 -2.51
N TRP A 185 5.06 1.34 -2.75
CA TRP A 185 4.40 1.68 -4.00
C TRP A 185 5.14 2.76 -4.74
N THR A 186 5.22 2.65 -6.06
CA THR A 186 5.72 3.70 -6.95
C THR A 186 4.83 3.83 -8.17
N LEU A 187 4.31 5.03 -8.39
CA LEU A 187 3.68 5.45 -9.64
C LEU A 187 4.62 6.41 -10.35
N VAL A 188 4.95 6.10 -11.59
CA VAL A 188 5.70 7.01 -12.47
C VAL A 188 4.76 7.48 -13.58
N LEU A 189 4.69 8.79 -13.75
CA LEU A 189 3.91 9.48 -14.76
C LEU A 189 4.86 10.15 -15.74
N GLY A 190 4.53 10.16 -17.03
CA GLY A 190 5.40 10.74 -18.05
C GLY A 190 4.66 11.19 -19.30
N ALA A 191 5.34 12.02 -20.08
CA ALA A 191 4.96 12.34 -21.46
C ALA A 191 6.21 12.34 -22.33
N PRO A 192 6.22 11.63 -23.47
CA PRO A 192 7.31 11.73 -24.42
C PRO A 192 7.37 13.15 -25.03
N PRO A 193 8.52 13.57 -25.59
CA PRO A 193 8.62 14.83 -26.29
C PRO A 193 7.62 14.88 -27.46
N ARG A 194 7.02 16.05 -27.68
CA ARG A 194 6.22 16.27 -28.91
C ARG A 194 7.14 16.18 -30.10
N ARG A 195 6.71 15.50 -31.13
CA ARG A 195 7.41 15.48 -32.44
C ARG A 195 7.18 16.77 -33.21
#